data_a4a179900ff13e9035d397eded652185
#
_entry.id   a4a179900ff13e9035d397eded652185
#
_cell.length_a   1.000
_cell.length_b   1.000
_cell.length_c   1.000
_cell.angle_alpha   90.00
_cell.angle_beta   90.00
_cell.angle_gamma   90.00
#
_symmetry.space_group_name_H-M   'P 1'
#
loop_
_entity.id
_entity.type
_entity.pdbx_description
1 polymer ?
#
loop_
_entity_poly.entity_id
_entity_poly.type
_entity_poly.pdbx_seq_one_letter_code
_entity_poly.pdbx_strand_id
1 'polypeptide(L)'
;ADMKERQKTNKTAMNIKNLFRKQLRLVIEWKEQDMGILFHQLNTPTDEIKNASQLIVAPGQGCLVVYDGKPREVLTAPGIYQLQTDNHPFITTLLNLAQQAESEHKMRFYFFRTAELVNVLWGTASPVKYEEPHYHFPVALGACGNFSVKIDDAATMFCTLLGTVSDYTAQDVQTLVSSRIVAPLTSYLGAKAYPYTEIDSHLLDISLVLKARTAEELQQLGLTLTDFRIDAATFDTETMARINSIAAMTAEKQAAQEVDLDYVAMQKLAALRDAARNEGGLAGAGLQLGAGVQLAKDVFSDVRSNPTAMPPQETDAGTRLQKLKKLRADELISEEEYQQKKQEILSQL
;
A
#
# COMPACT_ATOMS: atom_id res chain seq x y z
N ALA A 1 -26.33 -61.44 50.04
CA ALA A 1 -27.20 -60.26 50.26
C ALA A 1 -26.46 -58.96 49.78
N ASP A 2 -25.16 -58.86 49.99
CA ASP A 2 -24.38 -57.65 49.85
C ASP A 2 -24.13 -57.17 48.36
N MET A 3 -24.10 -58.12 47.41
CA MET A 3 -23.88 -57.78 46.00
C MET A 3 -25.11 -57.21 45.28
N LYS A 4 -26.32 -57.56 45.72
CA LYS A 4 -27.57 -57.02 45.14
C LYS A 4 -27.93 -55.63 45.68
N GLU A 5 -27.49 -55.31 46.87
CA GLU A 5 -27.64 -53.96 47.47
C GLU A 5 -26.68 -52.93 46.81
N ARG A 6 -25.42 -53.30 46.54
CA ARG A 6 -24.47 -52.48 45.83
C ARG A 6 -24.91 -52.20 44.39
N GLN A 7 -25.54 -53.14 43.70
CA GLN A 7 -26.08 -52.91 42.34
C GLN A 7 -27.29 -52.00 42.34
N LYS A 8 -28.15 -52.02 43.38
CA LYS A 8 -29.29 -51.14 43.51
C LYS A 8 -28.83 -49.68 43.79
N THR A 9 -27.88 -49.52 44.70
CA THR A 9 -27.31 -48.20 45.05
C THR A 9 -26.59 -47.55 43.85
N ASN A 10 -25.85 -48.31 43.06
CA ASN A 10 -25.19 -47.80 41.84
C ASN A 10 -26.18 -47.44 40.75
N LYS A 11 -27.29 -48.21 40.58
CA LYS A 11 -28.36 -47.88 39.63
C LYS A 11 -29.13 -46.62 40.03
N THR A 12 -29.36 -46.43 41.34
CA THR A 12 -30.05 -45.24 41.89
C THR A 12 -29.17 -44.00 41.78
N ALA A 13 -27.86 -44.12 42.08
CA ALA A 13 -26.90 -43.01 41.94
C ALA A 13 -26.68 -42.62 40.44
N MET A 14 -26.72 -43.59 39.55
CA MET A 14 -26.60 -43.34 38.09
C MET A 14 -27.87 -42.70 37.50
N ASN A 15 -29.06 -43.06 38.03
CA ASN A 15 -30.34 -42.43 37.69
C ASN A 15 -30.43 -40.98 38.23
N ILE A 16 -29.95 -40.74 39.42
CA ILE A 16 -29.94 -39.39 40.02
C ILE A 16 -28.96 -38.47 39.25
N LYS A 17 -27.77 -38.95 38.88
CA LYS A 17 -26.82 -38.21 38.02
C LYS A 17 -27.42 -37.93 36.64
N ASN A 18 -28.20 -38.84 36.07
CA ASN A 18 -28.87 -38.63 34.78
C ASN A 18 -30.10 -37.70 34.89
N LEU A 19 -30.80 -37.68 36.07
CA LEU A 19 -31.87 -36.72 36.33
C LEU A 19 -31.31 -35.30 36.49
N PHE A 20 -30.21 -35.14 37.22
CA PHE A 20 -29.52 -33.83 37.35
C PHE A 20 -28.92 -33.35 36.01
N ARG A 21 -28.43 -34.23 35.13
CA ARG A 21 -28.02 -33.87 33.78
C ARG A 21 -29.19 -33.42 32.88
N LYS A 22 -30.42 -33.97 33.10
CA LYS A 22 -31.62 -33.56 32.36
C LYS A 22 -32.20 -32.21 32.82
N GLN A 23 -31.79 -31.68 33.98
CA GLN A 23 -32.22 -30.37 34.48
C GLN A 23 -31.20 -29.23 34.25
N LEU A 24 -30.04 -29.51 33.68
CA LEU A 24 -29.16 -28.46 33.21
C LEU A 24 -29.80 -27.86 31.95
N ARG A 25 -30.41 -26.69 32.11
CA ARG A 25 -30.90 -25.86 30.99
C ARG A 25 -29.74 -25.60 30.08
N LEU A 26 -29.76 -26.15 28.88
CA LEU A 26 -28.73 -25.89 27.91
C LEU A 26 -28.89 -24.45 27.42
N VAL A 27 -27.83 -23.68 27.53
CA VAL A 27 -27.78 -22.27 27.15
C VAL A 27 -26.93 -22.16 25.92
N ILE A 28 -27.48 -21.52 24.89
CA ILE A 28 -26.76 -21.13 23.66
C ILE A 28 -26.18 -19.76 23.89
N GLU A 29 -24.87 -19.64 23.93
CA GLU A 29 -24.15 -18.36 24.14
C GLU A 29 -22.76 -18.39 23.51
N TRP A 30 -22.26 -17.23 23.12
CA TRP A 30 -20.87 -17.05 22.69
C TRP A 30 -20.06 -16.39 23.82
N LYS A 31 -19.35 -17.21 24.62
CA LYS A 31 -18.63 -16.77 25.81
C LYS A 31 -17.27 -16.17 25.49
N GLU A 32 -16.54 -16.84 24.63
CA GLU A 32 -15.17 -16.44 24.27
C GLU A 32 -15.21 -15.51 23.06
N GLN A 33 -15.04 -14.22 23.32
CA GLN A 33 -14.94 -13.23 22.26
C GLN A 33 -13.47 -12.97 21.96
N ASP A 34 -12.93 -13.62 20.95
CA ASP A 34 -11.72 -13.12 20.31
C ASP A 34 -12.07 -11.80 19.61
N MET A 35 -11.34 -10.73 19.95
CA MET A 35 -11.54 -9.41 19.35
C MET A 35 -11.36 -9.42 17.83
N GLY A 36 -10.64 -10.38 17.29
CA GLY A 36 -10.42 -10.56 15.86
C GLY A 36 -11.56 -11.25 15.12
N ILE A 37 -12.53 -11.88 15.82
CA ILE A 37 -13.64 -12.60 15.17
C ILE A 37 -14.85 -11.68 15.00
N LEU A 38 -15.33 -11.54 13.77
CA LEU A 38 -16.53 -10.78 13.43
C LEU A 38 -17.76 -11.67 13.38
N PHE A 39 -17.61 -12.90 12.90
CA PHE A 39 -18.69 -13.86 12.68
C PHE A 39 -18.21 -15.24 13.10
N HIS A 40 -19.00 -15.94 13.95
CA HIS A 40 -18.64 -17.22 14.54
C HIS A 40 -19.79 -18.20 14.48
N GLN A 41 -19.57 -19.37 13.87
CA GLN A 41 -20.52 -20.48 13.92
C GLN A 41 -20.39 -21.21 15.26
N LEU A 42 -21.45 -21.28 16.03
CA LEU A 42 -21.46 -22.07 17.25
C LEU A 42 -21.39 -23.58 16.90
N ASN A 43 -20.29 -24.22 17.30
CA ASN A 43 -20.07 -25.65 17.11
C ASN A 43 -20.69 -26.43 18.28
N THR A 44 -22.03 -26.53 18.30
CA THR A 44 -22.75 -27.31 19.30
C THR A 44 -23.37 -28.52 18.62
N PRO A 45 -23.30 -29.73 19.22
CA PRO A 45 -23.98 -30.89 18.69
C PRO A 45 -25.47 -30.64 18.49
N THR A 46 -26.03 -31.13 17.40
CA THR A 46 -27.44 -30.89 17.01
C THR A 46 -28.44 -31.31 18.12
N ASP A 47 -28.12 -32.38 18.86
CA ASP A 47 -28.98 -32.88 19.97
C ASP A 47 -28.97 -31.94 21.17
N GLU A 48 -27.88 -31.21 21.40
CA GLU A 48 -27.78 -30.18 22.45
C GLU A 48 -28.60 -28.95 22.04
N ILE A 49 -28.56 -28.52 20.78
CA ILE A 49 -29.38 -27.41 20.27
C ILE A 49 -30.87 -27.70 20.43
N LYS A 50 -31.31 -28.92 20.12
CA LYS A 50 -32.71 -29.34 20.28
C LYS A 50 -33.23 -29.24 21.72
N ASN A 51 -32.34 -29.38 22.70
CA ASN A 51 -32.66 -29.32 24.12
C ASN A 51 -32.37 -27.94 24.75
N ALA A 52 -31.89 -26.97 23.96
CA ALA A 52 -31.61 -25.65 24.47
C ALA A 52 -32.87 -24.93 24.93
N SER A 53 -32.82 -24.30 26.09
CA SER A 53 -33.93 -23.56 26.66
C SER A 53 -33.76 -22.05 26.60
N GLN A 54 -32.54 -21.58 26.43
CA GLN A 54 -32.19 -20.16 26.40
C GLN A 54 -31.11 -19.87 25.38
N LEU A 55 -31.26 -18.73 24.70
CA LEU A 55 -30.24 -18.10 23.87
C LEU A 55 -29.86 -16.78 24.49
N ILE A 56 -28.59 -16.55 24.76
CA ILE A 56 -28.08 -15.31 25.31
C ILE A 56 -27.32 -14.54 24.22
N VAL A 57 -27.78 -13.32 23.94
CA VAL A 57 -27.09 -12.35 23.08
C VAL A 57 -26.50 -11.27 23.99
N ALA A 58 -25.18 -11.20 24.09
CA ALA A 58 -24.50 -10.22 24.91
C ALA A 58 -24.46 -8.83 24.25
N PRO A 59 -24.24 -7.74 25.01
CA PRO A 59 -24.00 -6.42 24.43
C PRO A 59 -22.82 -6.45 23.43
N GLY A 60 -23.01 -5.84 22.26
CA GLY A 60 -22.01 -5.85 21.17
C GLY A 60 -22.03 -7.11 20.31
N GLN A 61 -22.98 -8.03 20.55
CA GLN A 61 -23.22 -9.22 19.75
C GLN A 61 -24.58 -9.18 19.06
N GLY A 62 -24.71 -9.95 17.99
CA GLY A 62 -25.95 -10.39 17.40
C GLY A 62 -25.91 -11.91 17.18
N CYS A 63 -27.04 -12.49 16.90
CA CYS A 63 -27.15 -13.91 16.56
C CYS A 63 -28.00 -14.08 15.31
N LEU A 64 -27.45 -14.78 14.31
CA LEU A 64 -28.15 -15.21 13.09
C LEU A 64 -28.55 -16.68 13.26
N VAL A 65 -29.85 -16.96 13.12
CA VAL A 65 -30.39 -18.32 13.11
C VAL A 65 -30.51 -18.79 11.67
N VAL A 66 -29.83 -19.88 11.35
CA VAL A 66 -29.85 -20.52 10.04
C VAL A 66 -30.55 -21.87 10.15
N TYR A 67 -31.54 -22.12 9.31
CA TYR A 67 -32.26 -23.39 9.22
C TYR A 67 -32.27 -23.89 7.78
N ASP A 68 -31.83 -25.10 7.58
CA ASP A 68 -31.73 -25.73 6.24
C ASP A 68 -30.89 -24.84 5.27
N GLY A 69 -29.75 -24.32 5.78
CA GLY A 69 -28.84 -23.49 4.99
C GLY A 69 -29.34 -22.07 4.68
N LYS A 70 -30.54 -21.70 5.15
CA LYS A 70 -31.12 -20.37 4.88
C LYS A 70 -31.17 -19.51 6.15
N PRO A 71 -30.76 -18.24 6.07
CA PRO A 71 -31.00 -17.29 7.15
C PRO A 71 -32.50 -17.18 7.45
N ARG A 72 -32.87 -17.22 8.71
CA ARG A 72 -34.26 -17.17 9.14
C ARG A 72 -34.56 -16.02 10.07
N GLU A 73 -33.70 -15.77 11.01
CA GLU A 73 -33.91 -14.72 11.99
C GLU A 73 -32.58 -14.09 12.41
N VAL A 74 -32.56 -12.77 12.60
CA VAL A 74 -31.42 -11.99 13.06
C VAL A 74 -31.79 -11.29 14.35
N LEU A 75 -31.12 -11.64 15.45
CA LEU A 75 -31.31 -11.07 16.76
C LEU A 75 -30.16 -10.10 17.03
N THR A 76 -30.46 -8.81 17.07
CA THR A 76 -29.45 -7.75 17.32
C THR A 76 -29.58 -7.13 18.71
N ALA A 77 -30.74 -7.27 19.36
CA ALA A 77 -30.95 -6.72 20.69
C ALA A 77 -30.29 -7.63 21.75
N PRO A 78 -29.46 -7.08 22.65
CA PRO A 78 -28.89 -7.83 23.74
C PRO A 78 -30.01 -8.32 24.70
N GLY A 79 -29.90 -9.56 25.17
CA GLY A 79 -30.89 -10.13 26.08
C GLY A 79 -30.84 -11.65 26.18
N ILE A 80 -31.75 -12.16 27.01
CA ILE A 80 -31.98 -13.60 27.21
C ILE A 80 -33.29 -13.98 26.51
N TYR A 81 -33.17 -14.77 25.46
CA TYR A 81 -34.30 -15.27 24.68
C TYR A 81 -34.69 -16.65 25.16
N GLN A 82 -35.94 -16.77 25.64
CA GLN A 82 -36.50 -18.07 26.07
C GLN A 82 -36.93 -18.83 24.82
N LEU A 83 -36.30 -19.95 24.54
CA LEU A 83 -36.53 -20.72 23.32
C LEU A 83 -37.77 -21.64 23.41
N GLN A 84 -38.25 -21.88 24.62
CA GLN A 84 -39.38 -22.79 24.86
C GLN A 84 -40.72 -22.07 25.19
N THR A 85 -40.75 -20.74 25.13
CA THR A 85 -41.94 -19.96 25.39
C THR A 85 -42.36 -19.14 24.19
N ASP A 86 -43.66 -18.84 24.07
CA ASP A 86 -44.26 -18.16 22.94
C ASP A 86 -43.81 -16.71 22.71
N ASN A 87 -42.85 -16.21 23.48
CA ASN A 87 -42.30 -14.85 23.31
C ASN A 87 -41.50 -14.65 22.01
N HIS A 88 -41.03 -15.73 21.41
CA HIS A 88 -40.37 -15.74 20.12
C HIS A 88 -40.91 -16.91 19.29
N PRO A 89 -42.15 -16.79 18.77
CA PRO A 89 -42.87 -17.91 18.17
C PRO A 89 -42.15 -18.53 16.99
N PHE A 90 -41.34 -17.76 16.28
CA PHE A 90 -40.60 -18.27 15.11
C PHE A 90 -39.45 -19.21 15.52
N ILE A 91 -38.64 -18.84 16.51
CA ILE A 91 -37.54 -19.70 17.01
C ILE A 91 -38.14 -20.94 17.70
N THR A 92 -39.21 -20.77 18.48
CA THR A 92 -39.92 -21.89 19.12
C THR A 92 -40.45 -22.85 18.09
N THR A 93 -41.06 -22.36 17.00
CA THR A 93 -41.56 -23.21 15.90
C THR A 93 -40.42 -23.93 15.20
N LEU A 94 -39.29 -23.31 14.92
CA LEU A 94 -38.12 -23.94 14.34
C LEU A 94 -37.54 -25.05 15.24
N LEU A 95 -37.43 -24.78 16.54
CA LEU A 95 -36.96 -25.77 17.51
C LEU A 95 -37.90 -26.96 17.61
N ASN A 96 -39.21 -26.71 17.62
CA ASN A 96 -40.23 -27.77 17.64
C ASN A 96 -40.18 -28.60 16.35
N LEU A 97 -40.01 -27.98 15.19
CA LEU A 97 -39.79 -28.68 13.91
C LEU A 97 -38.51 -29.50 13.96
N ALA A 98 -37.41 -28.94 14.49
CA ALA A 98 -36.14 -29.67 14.63
C ALA A 98 -36.24 -30.84 15.62
N GLN A 99 -37.12 -30.78 16.63
CA GLN A 99 -37.36 -31.86 17.57
C GLN A 99 -38.26 -32.97 17.00
N GLN A 100 -39.20 -32.64 16.11
CA GLN A 100 -40.16 -33.59 15.48
C GLN A 100 -39.58 -34.28 14.25
N ALA A 101 -38.61 -33.66 13.58
CA ALA A 101 -38.01 -34.22 12.39
C ALA A 101 -36.90 -35.20 12.77
N GLU A 102 -37.05 -36.45 12.42
CA GLU A 102 -35.96 -37.45 12.35
C GLU A 102 -34.93 -37.10 11.25
N SER A 103 -35.14 -36.00 10.55
CA SER A 103 -34.42 -35.62 9.35
C SER A 103 -33.20 -34.74 9.66
N GLU A 104 -32.19 -34.83 8.79
CA GLU A 104 -30.89 -34.18 8.77
C GLU A 104 -30.90 -32.63 8.72
N HIS A 105 -32.06 -31.98 8.97
CA HIS A 105 -32.21 -30.54 8.93
C HIS A 105 -31.42 -29.89 10.07
N LYS A 106 -30.31 -29.30 9.73
CA LYS A 106 -29.35 -28.72 10.69
C LYS A 106 -29.72 -27.29 10.99
N MET A 107 -30.18 -27.02 12.21
CA MET A 107 -30.24 -25.67 12.74
C MET A 107 -28.83 -25.27 13.17
N ARG A 108 -28.40 -24.05 12.80
CA ARG A 108 -27.11 -23.49 13.16
C ARG A 108 -27.29 -22.08 13.69
N PHE A 109 -26.48 -21.74 14.70
CA PHE A 109 -26.42 -20.42 15.26
C PHE A 109 -25.08 -19.80 14.92
N TYR A 110 -25.14 -18.60 14.37
CA TYR A 110 -23.97 -17.79 14.07
C TYR A 110 -24.04 -16.53 14.92
N PHE A 111 -23.07 -16.34 15.75
CA PHE A 111 -22.91 -15.09 16.47
C PHE A 111 -22.08 -14.13 15.64
N PHE A 112 -22.41 -12.86 15.71
CA PHE A 112 -21.66 -11.84 15.01
C PHE A 112 -21.50 -10.59 15.88
N ARG A 113 -20.48 -9.82 15.56
CA ARG A 113 -20.16 -8.58 16.25
C ARG A 113 -21.02 -7.46 15.70
N THR A 114 -21.81 -6.79 16.56
CA THR A 114 -22.57 -5.58 16.20
C THR A 114 -21.76 -4.31 16.45
N ALA A 115 -20.73 -4.38 17.31
CA ALA A 115 -19.81 -3.28 17.55
C ALA A 115 -18.90 -3.07 16.33
N GLU A 116 -18.56 -1.82 16.09
CA GLU A 116 -17.67 -1.40 15.01
C GLU A 116 -16.25 -2.00 15.22
N LEU A 117 -15.67 -2.48 14.13
CA LEU A 117 -14.26 -2.82 14.04
C LEU A 117 -13.51 -1.59 13.57
N VAL A 118 -12.73 -0.99 14.47
CA VAL A 118 -12.06 0.29 14.23
C VAL A 118 -10.58 0.11 13.91
N ASN A 119 -10.05 1.05 13.09
CA ASN A 119 -8.62 1.16 12.80
C ASN A 119 -7.99 -0.12 12.21
N VAL A 120 -8.69 -0.80 11.31
CA VAL A 120 -8.13 -1.92 10.56
C VAL A 120 -7.15 -1.37 9.53
N LEU A 121 -5.91 -1.82 9.59
CA LEU A 121 -4.88 -1.38 8.65
C LEU A 121 -5.12 -1.98 7.26
N TRP A 122 -4.84 -1.21 6.24
CA TRP A 122 -4.85 -1.68 4.86
C TRP A 122 -3.64 -1.14 4.09
N GLY A 123 -3.30 -1.81 3.00
CA GLY A 123 -2.25 -1.36 2.09
C GLY A 123 -2.43 -2.00 0.72
N THR A 124 -1.89 -1.35 -0.30
CA THR A 124 -1.86 -1.88 -1.66
C THR A 124 -0.85 -3.02 -1.75
N ALA A 125 -1.28 -4.21 -2.18
CA ALA A 125 -0.40 -5.38 -2.33
C ALA A 125 0.65 -5.17 -3.43
N SER A 126 0.33 -4.34 -4.43
CA SER A 126 1.24 -3.91 -5.50
C SER A 126 1.03 -2.43 -5.78
N PRO A 127 2.11 -1.71 -6.15
CA PRO A 127 2.00 -0.29 -6.46
C PRO A 127 1.06 -0.02 -7.64
N VAL A 128 0.30 1.04 -7.53
CA VAL A 128 -0.54 1.59 -8.59
C VAL A 128 0.32 2.42 -9.53
N LYS A 129 0.21 2.16 -10.83
CA LYS A 129 0.99 2.88 -11.84
C LYS A 129 0.13 3.94 -12.51
N TYR A 130 0.68 5.15 -12.62
CA TYR A 130 0.11 6.24 -13.42
C TYR A 130 1.22 7.09 -14.05
N GLU A 131 0.89 7.92 -15.01
CA GLU A 131 1.85 8.84 -15.64
C GLU A 131 1.94 10.13 -14.83
N GLU A 132 3.15 10.52 -14.46
CA GLU A 132 3.43 11.77 -13.78
C GLU A 132 3.26 12.94 -14.78
N PRO A 133 2.41 13.95 -14.48
CA PRO A 133 1.98 14.92 -15.48
C PRO A 133 3.06 15.95 -15.84
N HIS A 134 4.04 16.24 -14.97
CA HIS A 134 5.08 17.25 -15.23
C HIS A 134 6.22 16.73 -16.09
N TYR A 135 6.65 15.49 -15.84
CA TYR A 135 7.83 14.91 -16.45
C TYR A 135 7.52 13.74 -17.38
N HIS A 136 6.23 13.38 -17.53
CA HIS A 136 5.75 12.35 -18.45
C HIS A 136 6.45 10.99 -18.31
N PHE A 137 6.71 10.55 -17.08
CA PHE A 137 7.21 9.21 -16.82
C PHE A 137 6.27 8.41 -15.91
N PRO A 138 6.25 7.07 -16.06
CA PRO A 138 5.41 6.25 -15.19
C PRO A 138 5.97 6.22 -13.77
N VAL A 139 5.09 6.47 -12.81
CA VAL A 139 5.36 6.33 -11.37
C VAL A 139 4.59 5.15 -10.80
N ALA A 140 5.14 4.49 -9.81
CA ALA A 140 4.53 3.39 -9.09
C ALA A 140 4.31 3.79 -7.64
N LEU A 141 3.03 4.00 -7.27
CA LEU A 141 2.59 4.49 -5.98
C LEU A 141 2.02 3.38 -5.12
N GLY A 142 2.60 3.12 -3.95
CA GLY A 142 1.99 2.37 -2.87
C GLY A 142 1.21 3.28 -1.94
N ALA A 143 0.06 2.82 -1.44
CA ALA A 143 -0.73 3.55 -0.46
C ALA A 143 -1.07 2.63 0.71
N CYS A 144 -1.12 3.19 1.90
CA CYS A 144 -1.55 2.51 3.11
C CYS A 144 -2.35 3.45 4.02
N GLY A 145 -3.12 2.84 4.91
CA GLY A 145 -3.95 3.59 5.83
C GLY A 145 -4.77 2.69 6.74
N ASN A 146 -5.89 3.21 7.21
CA ASN A 146 -6.80 2.48 8.07
C ASN A 146 -8.26 2.69 7.65
N PHE A 147 -9.12 1.77 8.05
CA PHE A 147 -10.56 1.86 7.88
C PHE A 147 -11.30 1.32 9.10
N SER A 148 -12.56 1.69 9.20
CA SER A 148 -13.49 1.15 10.20
C SER A 148 -14.72 0.61 9.51
N VAL A 149 -15.23 -0.52 10.02
CA VAL A 149 -16.36 -1.24 9.42
C VAL A 149 -17.23 -1.86 10.49
N LYS A 150 -18.52 -1.99 10.21
CA LYS A 150 -19.46 -2.76 11.04
C LYS A 150 -20.30 -3.68 10.16
N ILE A 151 -20.81 -4.75 10.77
CA ILE A 151 -21.81 -5.60 10.14
C ILE A 151 -23.17 -4.88 10.24
N ASP A 152 -23.79 -4.62 9.10
CA ASP A 152 -25.09 -3.97 8.99
C ASP A 152 -26.19 -4.99 8.68
N ASP A 153 -25.95 -5.89 7.74
CA ASP A 153 -26.84 -6.98 7.39
C ASP A 153 -26.12 -8.34 7.49
N ALA A 154 -26.30 -8.98 8.64
CA ALA A 154 -25.71 -10.31 8.91
C ALA A 154 -26.25 -11.41 8.00
N ALA A 155 -27.50 -11.31 7.53
CA ALA A 155 -28.09 -12.31 6.63
C ALA A 155 -27.48 -12.20 5.24
N THR A 156 -27.33 -10.98 4.70
CA THR A 156 -26.63 -10.75 3.43
C THR A 156 -25.17 -11.17 3.52
N MET A 157 -24.47 -10.79 4.60
CA MET A 157 -23.08 -11.19 4.81
C MET A 157 -22.90 -12.71 4.86
N PHE A 158 -23.81 -13.41 5.53
CA PHE A 158 -23.82 -14.88 5.55
C PHE A 158 -23.96 -15.46 4.15
N CYS A 159 -24.90 -14.97 3.36
CA CYS A 159 -25.16 -15.50 2.01
C CYS A 159 -24.04 -15.20 1.01
N THR A 160 -23.37 -14.05 1.16
CA THR A 160 -22.39 -13.56 0.19
C THR A 160 -20.95 -13.93 0.51
N LEU A 161 -20.58 -13.91 1.79
CA LEU A 161 -19.18 -14.07 2.23
C LEU A 161 -18.91 -15.37 2.99
N LEU A 162 -19.81 -15.77 3.91
CA LEU A 162 -19.53 -16.89 4.79
C LEU A 162 -19.87 -18.24 4.16
N GLY A 163 -21.08 -18.41 3.67
CA GLY A 163 -21.54 -19.71 3.15
C GLY A 163 -21.40 -20.83 4.17
N THR A 164 -20.32 -21.61 4.07
CA THR A 164 -20.01 -22.75 4.98
C THR A 164 -18.84 -22.51 5.93
N VAL A 165 -18.23 -21.31 5.90
CA VAL A 165 -17.10 -20.96 6.78
C VAL A 165 -17.61 -20.81 8.21
N SER A 166 -16.87 -21.39 9.18
CA SER A 166 -17.25 -21.29 10.59
C SER A 166 -16.95 -19.94 11.23
N ASP A 167 -15.84 -19.33 10.82
CA ASP A 167 -15.38 -18.07 11.39
C ASP A 167 -15.02 -17.09 10.28
N TYR A 168 -15.34 -15.81 10.48
CA TYR A 168 -14.92 -14.72 9.64
C TYR A 168 -14.23 -13.65 10.50
N THR A 169 -13.00 -13.32 10.16
CA THR A 169 -12.11 -12.56 11.03
C THR A 169 -11.87 -11.14 10.52
N ALA A 170 -11.28 -10.30 11.37
CA ALA A 170 -10.80 -8.98 10.99
C ALA A 170 -9.77 -9.05 9.85
N GLN A 171 -8.95 -10.12 9.81
CA GLN A 171 -7.98 -10.35 8.74
C GLN A 171 -8.67 -10.64 7.39
N ASP A 172 -9.80 -11.35 7.41
CA ASP A 172 -10.57 -11.62 6.20
C ASP A 172 -11.17 -10.33 5.64
N VAL A 173 -11.71 -9.48 6.52
CA VAL A 173 -12.20 -8.14 6.15
C VAL A 173 -11.07 -7.26 5.63
N GLN A 174 -9.92 -7.26 6.27
CA GLN A 174 -8.74 -6.51 5.81
C GLN A 174 -8.34 -6.93 4.40
N THR A 175 -8.28 -8.23 4.14
CA THR A 175 -7.93 -8.79 2.83
C THR A 175 -8.98 -8.40 1.77
N LEU A 176 -10.26 -8.51 2.12
CA LEU A 176 -11.36 -8.13 1.25
C LEU A 176 -11.28 -6.65 0.86
N VAL A 177 -11.19 -5.75 1.85
CA VAL A 177 -11.15 -4.30 1.63
C VAL A 177 -9.90 -3.90 0.85
N SER A 178 -8.72 -4.41 1.22
CA SER A 178 -7.46 -4.13 0.52
C SER A 178 -7.52 -4.52 -0.96
N SER A 179 -8.17 -5.63 -1.28
CA SER A 179 -8.33 -6.06 -2.69
C SER A 179 -9.29 -5.16 -3.50
N ARG A 180 -10.28 -4.54 -2.83
CA ARG A 180 -11.29 -3.68 -3.48
C ARG A 180 -10.80 -2.25 -3.72
N ILE A 181 -9.82 -1.79 -2.96
CA ILE A 181 -9.31 -0.40 -3.05
C ILE A 181 -8.45 -0.19 -4.31
N VAL A 182 -7.73 -1.20 -4.78
CA VAL A 182 -6.73 -1.06 -5.85
C VAL A 182 -7.34 -0.52 -7.15
N ALA A 183 -8.46 -1.08 -7.60
CA ALA A 183 -9.09 -0.68 -8.86
C ALA A 183 -9.65 0.77 -8.82
N PRO A 184 -10.42 1.19 -7.79
CA PRO A 184 -10.86 2.57 -7.64
C PRO A 184 -9.69 3.56 -7.52
N LEU A 185 -8.62 3.21 -6.79
CA LEU A 185 -7.42 4.04 -6.65
C LEU A 185 -6.72 4.21 -8.00
N THR A 186 -6.50 3.12 -8.74
CA THR A 186 -5.89 3.16 -10.09
C THR A 186 -6.70 4.05 -11.03
N SER A 187 -8.01 3.86 -11.07
CA SER A 187 -8.91 4.66 -11.92
C SER A 187 -8.87 6.14 -11.56
N TYR A 188 -8.84 6.46 -10.26
CA TYR A 188 -8.84 7.84 -9.81
C TYR A 188 -7.52 8.54 -10.10
N LEU A 189 -6.38 7.90 -9.77
CA LEU A 189 -5.05 8.45 -10.04
C LEU A 189 -4.78 8.59 -11.54
N GLY A 190 -5.20 7.62 -12.35
CA GLY A 190 -5.08 7.70 -13.80
C GLY A 190 -5.89 8.84 -14.42
N ALA A 191 -7.05 9.17 -13.84
CA ALA A 191 -7.90 10.28 -14.33
C ALA A 191 -7.43 11.66 -13.87
N LYS A 192 -6.87 11.79 -12.65
CA LYS A 192 -6.43 13.06 -12.05
C LYS A 192 -4.97 13.36 -12.31
N ALA A 193 -4.12 12.33 -12.37
CA ALA A 193 -2.68 12.43 -12.64
C ALA A 193 -2.02 13.53 -11.77
N TYR A 194 -2.00 13.33 -10.44
CA TYR A 194 -1.37 14.29 -9.53
C TYR A 194 0.16 14.29 -9.69
N PRO A 195 0.82 15.46 -9.69
CA PRO A 195 2.27 15.53 -9.59
C PRO A 195 2.77 14.83 -8.32
N TYR A 196 3.93 14.19 -8.40
CA TYR A 196 4.49 13.48 -7.23
C TYR A 196 4.71 14.39 -6.02
N THR A 197 4.96 15.68 -6.24
CA THR A 197 5.16 16.69 -5.18
C THR A 197 3.87 17.07 -4.46
N GLU A 198 2.71 16.82 -5.07
CA GLU A 198 1.42 17.27 -4.57
C GLU A 198 0.55 16.14 -4.02
N ILE A 199 0.94 14.87 -4.23
CA ILE A 199 0.13 13.71 -3.87
C ILE A 199 -0.28 13.72 -2.39
N ASP A 200 0.64 14.08 -1.49
CA ASP A 200 0.40 14.11 -0.05
C ASP A 200 -0.66 15.15 0.35
N SER A 201 -0.74 16.26 -0.37
CA SER A 201 -1.75 17.30 -0.14
C SER A 201 -3.15 16.88 -0.55
N HIS A 202 -3.27 15.87 -1.43
CA HIS A 202 -4.53 15.35 -1.94
C HIS A 202 -5.00 14.04 -1.29
N LEU A 203 -4.27 13.50 -0.29
CA LEU A 203 -4.63 12.23 0.35
C LEU A 203 -6.03 12.24 0.95
N LEU A 204 -6.49 13.37 1.49
CA LEU A 204 -7.84 13.51 2.03
C LEU A 204 -8.90 13.39 0.93
N ASP A 205 -8.73 14.07 -0.18
CA ASP A 205 -9.66 14.04 -1.31
C ASP A 205 -9.73 12.64 -1.92
N ILE A 206 -8.57 12.00 -2.08
CA ILE A 206 -8.46 10.61 -2.54
C ILE A 206 -9.22 9.68 -1.57
N SER A 207 -9.01 9.84 -0.26
CA SER A 207 -9.68 9.05 0.78
C SER A 207 -11.20 9.15 0.69
N LEU A 208 -11.76 10.36 0.50
CA LEU A 208 -13.20 10.58 0.38
C LEU A 208 -13.80 9.87 -0.85
N VAL A 209 -13.13 9.96 -1.99
CA VAL A 209 -13.59 9.29 -3.22
C VAL A 209 -13.52 7.77 -3.09
N LEU A 210 -12.41 7.25 -2.54
CA LEU A 210 -12.26 5.82 -2.33
C LEU A 210 -13.25 5.29 -1.31
N LYS A 211 -13.49 6.02 -0.21
CA LYS A 211 -14.52 5.69 0.78
C LYS A 211 -15.88 5.50 0.11
N ALA A 212 -16.33 6.47 -0.70
CA ALA A 212 -17.62 6.40 -1.36
C ALA A 212 -17.74 5.16 -2.26
N ARG A 213 -16.76 4.90 -3.12
CA ARG A 213 -16.77 3.77 -4.05
C ARG A 213 -16.69 2.42 -3.33
N THR A 214 -15.82 2.31 -2.35
CA THR A 214 -15.64 1.06 -1.58
C THR A 214 -16.85 0.79 -0.69
N ALA A 215 -17.50 1.83 -0.14
CA ALA A 215 -18.69 1.69 0.68
C ALA A 215 -19.87 1.06 -0.09
N GLU A 216 -20.08 1.43 -1.34
CA GLU A 216 -21.12 0.84 -2.19
C GLU A 216 -20.92 -0.67 -2.40
N GLU A 217 -19.68 -1.09 -2.65
CA GLU A 217 -19.35 -2.50 -2.82
C GLU A 217 -19.51 -3.29 -1.51
N LEU A 218 -19.07 -2.73 -0.38
CA LEU A 218 -19.17 -3.38 0.93
C LEU A 218 -20.62 -3.49 1.41
N GLN A 219 -21.46 -2.51 1.09
CA GLN A 219 -22.88 -2.54 1.44
C GLN A 219 -23.60 -3.72 0.77
N GLN A 220 -23.24 -4.06 -0.47
CA GLN A 220 -23.79 -5.24 -1.16
C GLN A 220 -23.38 -6.56 -0.47
N LEU A 221 -22.34 -6.53 0.34
CA LEU A 221 -21.85 -7.68 1.10
C LEU A 221 -22.36 -7.70 2.57
N GLY A 222 -23.22 -6.77 2.96
CA GLY A 222 -23.77 -6.65 4.30
C GLY A 222 -22.86 -5.91 5.29
N LEU A 223 -21.83 -5.20 4.80
CA LEU A 223 -20.88 -4.43 5.59
C LEU A 223 -21.05 -2.92 5.34
N THR A 224 -20.99 -2.12 6.40
CA THR A 224 -20.98 -0.66 6.29
C THR A 224 -19.59 -0.12 6.61
N LEU A 225 -18.97 0.58 5.65
CA LEU A 225 -17.71 1.29 5.83
C LEU A 225 -17.98 2.63 6.54
N THR A 226 -17.60 2.74 7.79
CA THR A 226 -17.88 3.91 8.63
C THR A 226 -16.79 4.96 8.50
N ASP A 227 -15.51 4.55 8.48
CA ASP A 227 -14.37 5.43 8.24
C ASP A 227 -13.39 4.81 7.23
N PHE A 228 -12.67 5.66 6.50
CA PHE A 228 -11.63 5.24 5.57
C PHE A 228 -10.62 6.37 5.39
N ARG A 229 -9.34 6.06 5.60
CA ARG A 229 -8.24 7.02 5.52
C ARG A 229 -7.06 6.44 4.77
N ILE A 230 -6.38 7.31 4.04
CA ILE A 230 -5.04 7.07 3.53
C ILE A 230 -4.09 7.84 4.44
N ASP A 231 -3.22 7.12 5.14
CA ASP A 231 -2.28 7.72 6.08
C ASP A 231 -0.97 8.10 5.39
N ALA A 232 -0.57 7.33 4.37
CA ALA A 232 0.65 7.59 3.61
C ALA A 232 0.55 7.06 2.17
N ALA A 233 1.25 7.76 1.28
CA ALA A 233 1.55 7.34 -0.06
C ALA A 233 3.07 7.27 -0.25
N THR A 234 3.57 6.21 -0.86
CA THR A 234 5.00 5.99 -1.07
C THR A 234 5.26 5.55 -2.50
N PHE A 235 6.34 6.06 -3.09
CA PHE A 235 6.78 5.61 -4.40
C PHE A 235 7.77 4.45 -4.25
N ASP A 236 7.81 3.57 -5.24
CA ASP A 236 8.78 2.49 -5.27
C ASP A 236 10.22 3.00 -5.48
N THR A 237 11.20 2.13 -5.25
CA THR A 237 12.62 2.48 -5.28
C THR A 237 13.05 3.01 -6.66
N GLU A 238 12.50 2.46 -7.74
CA GLU A 238 12.83 2.90 -9.10
C GLU A 238 12.28 4.30 -9.39
N THR A 239 11.02 4.56 -9.02
CA THR A 239 10.40 5.88 -9.11
C THR A 239 11.16 6.91 -8.28
N MET A 240 11.53 6.58 -7.03
CA MET A 240 12.31 7.46 -6.17
C MET A 240 13.70 7.78 -6.75
N ALA A 241 14.37 6.80 -7.35
CA ALA A 241 15.65 7.05 -8.01
C ALA A 241 15.52 8.03 -9.19
N ARG A 242 14.45 7.91 -9.99
CA ARG A 242 14.14 8.84 -11.09
C ARG A 242 13.82 10.24 -10.59
N ILE A 243 12.96 10.35 -9.55
CA ILE A 243 12.62 11.62 -8.90
C ILE A 243 13.89 12.31 -8.40
N ASN A 244 14.76 11.60 -7.68
CA ASN A 244 16.02 12.15 -7.16
C ASN A 244 16.96 12.61 -8.29
N SER A 245 17.03 11.87 -9.40
CA SER A 245 17.81 12.27 -10.56
C SER A 245 17.28 13.56 -11.19
N ILE A 246 15.97 13.68 -11.36
CA ILE A 246 15.32 14.89 -11.88
C ILE A 246 15.52 16.07 -10.94
N ALA A 247 15.36 15.85 -9.61
CA ALA A 247 15.59 16.89 -8.60
C ALA A 247 17.04 17.40 -8.64
N ALA A 248 18.02 16.51 -8.75
CA ALA A 248 19.44 16.86 -8.90
C ALA A 248 19.69 17.69 -10.16
N MET A 249 19.17 17.27 -11.32
CA MET A 249 19.30 18.03 -12.58
C MET A 249 18.64 19.41 -12.50
N THR A 250 17.48 19.48 -11.84
CA THR A 250 16.75 20.75 -11.66
C THR A 250 17.52 21.70 -10.75
N ALA A 251 18.06 21.20 -9.64
CA ALA A 251 18.89 21.98 -8.73
C ALA A 251 20.17 22.49 -9.40
N GLU A 252 20.84 21.64 -10.19
CA GLU A 252 22.01 22.05 -10.96
C GLU A 252 21.66 23.13 -12.00
N LYS A 253 20.52 23.01 -12.69
CA LYS A 253 20.04 24.01 -13.64
C LYS A 253 19.73 25.34 -12.95
N GLN A 254 19.07 25.32 -11.81
CA GLN A 254 18.77 26.53 -11.03
C GLN A 254 20.05 27.20 -10.52
N ALA A 255 21.00 26.42 -9.97
CA ALA A 255 22.28 26.93 -9.55
C ALA A 255 23.09 27.56 -10.70
N ALA A 256 23.03 26.97 -11.90
CA ALA A 256 23.65 27.53 -13.09
C ALA A 256 23.02 28.87 -13.50
N GLN A 257 21.70 28.98 -13.43
CA GLN A 257 20.97 30.20 -13.74
C GLN A 257 21.27 31.35 -12.75
N GLU A 258 21.42 31.04 -11.46
CA GLU A 258 21.78 32.05 -10.44
C GLU A 258 23.18 32.63 -10.64
N VAL A 259 24.09 31.89 -11.30
CA VAL A 259 25.48 32.32 -11.56
C VAL A 259 25.66 32.83 -13.01
N ASP A 260 24.56 32.99 -13.75
CA ASP A 260 24.54 33.40 -15.19
C ASP A 260 25.42 32.51 -16.08
N LEU A 261 25.52 31.22 -15.70
CA LEU A 261 26.20 30.18 -16.46
C LEU A 261 25.20 29.38 -17.29
N ASP A 262 25.48 29.22 -18.57
CA ASP A 262 24.69 28.32 -19.40
C ASP A 262 24.82 26.87 -18.90
N TYR A 263 23.68 26.17 -18.75
CA TYR A 263 23.61 24.76 -18.29
C TYR A 263 24.53 23.83 -19.11
N VAL A 264 24.67 24.11 -20.42
CA VAL A 264 25.57 23.35 -21.30
C VAL A 264 27.03 23.55 -20.89
N ALA A 265 27.41 24.75 -20.50
CA ALA A 265 28.77 25.06 -20.05
C ALA A 265 29.09 24.37 -18.72
N MET A 266 28.09 24.28 -17.80
CA MET A 266 28.22 23.55 -16.54
C MET A 266 28.36 22.04 -16.71
N GLN A 267 27.58 21.45 -17.61
CA GLN A 267 27.70 20.03 -17.98
C GLN A 267 29.07 19.71 -18.62
N LYS A 268 29.58 20.58 -19.48
CA LYS A 268 30.93 20.43 -20.05
C LYS A 268 32.01 20.50 -18.97
N LEU A 269 31.88 21.40 -17.97
CA LEU A 269 32.80 21.52 -16.85
C LEU A 269 32.71 20.28 -15.91
N ALA A 270 31.52 19.75 -15.67
CA ALA A 270 31.33 18.54 -14.89
C ALA A 270 31.96 17.33 -15.60
N ALA A 271 31.73 17.17 -16.91
CA ALA A 271 32.34 16.09 -17.69
C ALA A 271 33.88 16.19 -17.72
N LEU A 272 34.44 17.41 -17.81
CA LEU A 272 35.88 17.66 -17.72
C LEU A 272 36.45 17.30 -16.34
N ARG A 273 35.73 17.62 -15.30
CA ARG A 273 36.12 17.28 -13.89
C ARG A 273 36.10 15.77 -13.65
N ASP A 274 35.08 15.09 -14.19
CA ASP A 274 34.97 13.63 -14.04
C ASP A 274 36.01 12.89 -14.90
N ALA A 275 36.32 13.41 -16.07
CA ALA A 275 37.42 12.91 -16.90
C ALA A 275 38.79 13.12 -16.22
N ALA A 276 38.98 14.23 -15.52
CA ALA A 276 40.22 14.52 -14.75
C ALA A 276 40.37 13.65 -13.50
N ARG A 277 39.28 13.13 -12.94
CA ARG A 277 39.28 12.22 -11.78
C ARG A 277 39.55 10.78 -12.13
N ASN A 278 39.36 10.38 -13.39
CA ASN A 278 39.65 9.04 -13.85
C ASN A 278 41.15 8.89 -14.18
N GLU A 279 41.92 8.42 -13.21
CA GLU A 279 43.40 8.21 -13.32
C GLU A 279 43.85 7.15 -14.34
N GLY A 280 42.96 6.55 -15.10
CA GLY A 280 43.29 5.44 -16.02
C GLY A 280 42.76 5.51 -17.45
N GLY A 281 42.09 6.60 -17.86
CA GLY A 281 41.52 6.71 -19.19
C GLY A 281 42.37 7.47 -20.17
N LEU A 282 42.36 7.07 -21.47
CA LEU A 282 42.97 7.78 -22.60
C LEU A 282 42.56 9.27 -22.65
N ALA A 283 41.44 9.65 -22.02
CA ALA A 283 40.96 11.02 -21.90
C ALA A 283 41.85 11.88 -20.96
N GLY A 284 42.45 11.33 -19.90
CA GLY A 284 43.40 12.02 -19.05
C GLY A 284 44.70 12.38 -19.74
N ALA A 285 45.19 11.53 -20.65
CA ALA A 285 46.35 11.80 -21.46
C ALA A 285 46.09 12.86 -22.58
N GLY A 286 44.86 12.90 -23.14
CA GLY A 286 44.46 13.89 -24.11
C GLY A 286 44.30 15.31 -23.57
N LEU A 287 43.94 15.45 -22.30
CA LEU A 287 43.87 16.75 -21.58
C LEU A 287 45.25 17.31 -21.26
N GLN A 288 46.23 16.44 -21.01
CA GLN A 288 47.63 16.85 -20.82
C GLN A 288 48.32 17.29 -22.12
N LEU A 289 47.85 16.83 -23.30
CA LEU A 289 48.45 17.08 -24.61
C LEU A 289 47.76 18.19 -25.45
N GLY A 290 47.16 19.20 -24.83
CA GLY A 290 46.73 20.40 -25.52
C GLY A 290 45.31 20.43 -26.11
N ALA A 291 44.60 19.30 -26.20
CA ALA A 291 43.21 19.29 -26.62
C ALA A 291 42.28 19.91 -25.53
N GLY A 292 42.64 19.79 -24.26
CA GLY A 292 41.94 20.42 -23.14
C GLY A 292 41.96 21.95 -23.16
N VAL A 293 43.01 22.55 -23.70
CA VAL A 293 43.13 24.01 -23.83
C VAL A 293 42.22 24.56 -24.93
N GLN A 294 41.99 23.80 -25.99
CA GLN A 294 41.08 24.19 -27.07
C GLN A 294 39.61 24.08 -26.61
N LEU A 295 39.26 22.98 -25.94
CA LEU A 295 37.93 22.83 -25.32
C LEU A 295 37.64 23.88 -24.26
N ALA A 296 38.62 24.19 -23.42
CA ALA A 296 38.49 25.24 -22.43
C ALA A 296 38.30 26.61 -23.08
N LYS A 297 39.01 26.91 -24.19
CA LYS A 297 38.81 28.15 -24.95
C LYS A 297 37.43 28.25 -25.57
N ASP A 298 36.90 27.16 -26.13
CA ASP A 298 35.56 27.14 -26.73
C ASP A 298 34.45 27.29 -25.66
N VAL A 299 34.65 26.75 -24.46
CA VAL A 299 33.74 26.93 -23.33
C VAL A 299 33.79 28.35 -22.76
N PHE A 300 34.97 28.96 -22.67
CA PHE A 300 35.14 30.34 -22.17
C PHE A 300 34.89 31.43 -23.23
N SER A 301 34.87 31.11 -24.51
CA SER A 301 34.52 32.07 -25.54
C SER A 301 33.01 32.26 -25.67
N ASP A 302 32.21 31.22 -25.40
CA ASP A 302 30.74 31.31 -25.40
C ASP A 302 30.19 32.13 -24.19
N VAL A 303 30.92 32.21 -23.10
CA VAL A 303 30.50 32.98 -21.88
C VAL A 303 30.67 34.50 -22.04
N ARG A 304 31.37 34.97 -23.09
CA ARG A 304 31.61 36.40 -23.35
C ARG A 304 31.01 36.95 -24.63
N SER A 305 30.05 36.29 -25.23
CA SER A 305 29.39 36.79 -26.45
C SER A 305 28.29 37.79 -26.12
N ASN A 306 28.68 39.01 -25.84
CA ASN A 306 27.81 40.19 -26.08
C ASN A 306 27.99 40.59 -27.55
N PRO A 307 26.95 40.78 -28.38
CA PRO A 307 27.06 40.94 -29.80
C PRO A 307 27.38 42.37 -30.20
N THR A 308 28.65 42.79 -30.08
CA THR A 308 29.17 43.96 -30.80
C THR A 308 30.71 44.00 -30.71
N ALA A 309 31.39 43.26 -31.62
CA ALA A 309 32.74 43.68 -32.06
C ALA A 309 33.23 42.75 -33.21
N MET A 310 33.80 43.38 -34.21
CA MET A 310 34.40 42.96 -35.43
C MET A 310 35.30 41.69 -35.38
N PRO A 311 35.55 41.05 -36.57
CA PRO A 311 36.32 39.81 -36.64
C PRO A 311 37.77 40.01 -36.20
N PRO A 312 38.40 39.01 -35.55
CA PRO A 312 39.80 39.14 -35.15
C PRO A 312 40.71 39.10 -36.38
N GLN A 313 41.47 40.13 -36.56
CA GLN A 313 42.60 40.20 -37.50
C GLN A 313 43.59 39.05 -37.24
N GLU A 314 44.05 38.47 -38.32
CA GLU A 314 45.17 37.55 -38.37
C GLU A 314 46.34 37.99 -37.51
N THR A 315 46.68 37.22 -36.50
CA THR A 315 47.88 37.48 -35.72
C THR A 315 49.12 37.24 -36.57
N ASP A 316 49.80 38.32 -36.88
CA ASP A 316 51.07 38.37 -37.58
C ASP A 316 52.07 37.29 -37.08
N ALA A 317 52.70 36.59 -38.01
CA ALA A 317 53.70 35.54 -37.79
C ALA A 317 54.81 35.97 -36.82
N GLY A 318 55.13 37.29 -36.78
CA GLY A 318 56.03 37.87 -35.81
C GLY A 318 55.60 37.72 -34.39
N THR A 319 54.31 37.89 -34.11
CA THR A 319 53.74 37.74 -32.75
C THR A 319 53.76 36.27 -32.27
N ARG A 320 53.55 35.33 -33.18
CA ARG A 320 53.66 33.88 -32.94
C ARG A 320 55.10 33.46 -32.61
N LEU A 321 56.08 33.99 -33.34
CA LEU A 321 57.49 33.72 -33.10
C LEU A 321 57.97 34.32 -31.79
N GLN A 322 57.51 35.50 -31.42
CA GLN A 322 57.82 36.11 -30.10
C GLN A 322 57.27 35.28 -28.93
N LYS A 323 56.05 34.77 -29.02
CA LYS A 323 55.47 33.90 -28.01
C LYS A 323 56.24 32.56 -27.90
N LEU A 324 56.65 31.98 -29.04
CA LEU A 324 57.46 30.77 -29.04
C LEU A 324 58.82 30.96 -28.40
N LYS A 325 59.45 32.12 -28.65
CA LYS A 325 60.73 32.51 -28.03
C LYS A 325 60.60 32.67 -26.51
N LYS A 326 59.49 33.23 -26.02
CA LYS A 326 59.19 33.37 -24.60
C LYS A 326 58.98 32.04 -23.93
N LEU A 327 58.25 31.14 -24.54
CA LEU A 327 58.02 29.77 -24.02
C LEU A 327 59.31 28.97 -23.88
N ARG A 328 60.29 29.18 -24.79
CA ARG A 328 61.63 28.60 -24.65
C ARG A 328 62.42 29.25 -23.53
N ALA A 329 62.34 30.57 -23.37
CA ALA A 329 63.03 31.31 -22.31
C ALA A 329 62.53 30.95 -20.90
N ASP A 330 61.23 30.58 -20.78
CA ASP A 330 60.58 30.16 -19.56
C ASP A 330 60.72 28.61 -19.33
N GLU A 331 61.59 27.89 -20.15
CA GLU A 331 61.90 26.46 -20.09
C GLU A 331 60.64 25.56 -20.21
N LEU A 332 59.58 26.07 -20.80
CA LEU A 332 58.30 25.35 -20.97
C LEU A 332 58.28 24.47 -22.23
N ILE A 333 59.22 24.62 -23.17
CA ILE A 333 59.40 23.82 -24.36
C ILE A 333 60.87 23.47 -24.58
N SER A 334 61.13 22.25 -25.09
CA SER A 334 62.51 21.81 -25.43
C SER A 334 63.07 22.56 -26.65
N GLU A 335 64.39 22.53 -26.85
CA GLU A 335 65.06 23.13 -28.02
C GLU A 335 64.55 22.50 -29.32
N GLU A 336 64.31 21.19 -29.32
CA GLU A 336 63.83 20.46 -30.48
C GLU A 336 62.41 20.85 -30.88
N GLU A 337 61.53 21.03 -29.91
CA GLU A 337 60.14 21.49 -30.09
C GLU A 337 60.10 22.95 -30.54
N TYR A 338 60.98 23.78 -30.05
CA TYR A 338 61.13 25.18 -30.47
C TYR A 338 61.55 25.25 -31.95
N GLN A 339 62.53 24.47 -32.41
CA GLN A 339 62.97 24.47 -33.79
C GLN A 339 61.89 23.92 -34.74
N GLN A 340 61.19 22.89 -34.35
CA GLN A 340 60.12 22.32 -35.12
C GLN A 340 58.95 23.32 -35.33
N LYS A 341 58.49 23.98 -34.27
CA LYS A 341 57.39 24.95 -34.30
C LYS A 341 57.82 26.23 -35.00
N LYS A 342 59.05 26.65 -34.93
CA LYS A 342 59.59 27.78 -35.65
C LYS A 342 59.60 27.54 -37.18
N GLN A 343 59.99 26.33 -37.63
CA GLN A 343 59.92 25.95 -39.03
C GLN A 343 58.49 25.91 -39.55
N GLU A 344 57.57 25.40 -38.77
CA GLU A 344 56.14 25.34 -39.09
C GLU A 344 55.54 26.75 -39.25
N ILE A 345 55.83 27.71 -38.40
CA ILE A 345 55.36 29.08 -38.51
C ILE A 345 56.01 29.77 -39.74
N LEU A 346 57.30 29.53 -40.04
CA LEU A 346 57.99 30.08 -41.14
C LEU A 346 57.55 29.50 -42.47
N SER A 347 57.05 28.26 -42.50
CA SER A 347 56.51 27.64 -43.74
C SER A 347 55.11 28.11 -44.06
N GLN A 348 54.46 28.85 -43.21
CA GLN A 348 53.11 29.45 -43.36
C GLN A 348 53.16 30.92 -43.76
N LEU A 349 54.36 31.50 -43.92
CA LEU A 349 54.60 32.84 -44.41
C LEU A 349 54.74 32.81 -45.96
#